data_4042f5bb8c97cab0c99e5f604ba95cdf
#
_entry.id   4042f5bb8c97cab0c99e5f604ba95cdf
#
_cell.length_a   1.000
_cell.length_b   1.000
_cell.length_c   1.000
_cell.angle_alpha   90.00
_cell.angle_beta   90.00
_cell.angle_gamma   90.00
#
_symmetry.space_group_name_H-M   'P 1'
#
loop_
_entity.id
_entity.type
_entity.pdbx_description
1 polymer ?
#
loop_
_entity_poly.entity_id
_entity_poly.type
_entity_poly.pdbx_seq_one_letter_code
_entity_poly.pdbx_strand_id
1 'polypeptide(L)'
;ESMRTMIDVRDAMESMWQAAEVCEIGEVYNIGGKDKISVGGFLELLKNEASCPIPSREDPALIRPADVTLQIPDITKFEKTTGWKPKYSFEESVHYLMEHVRNLFH
;
A
#
# COMPACT_ATOMS: atom_id res chain seq x y z
N GLU A 1 14.35 10.38 3.06
CA GLU A 1 13.71 9.15 2.60
C GLU A 1 12.23 9.35 2.32
N SER A 2 11.75 8.78 1.22
CA SER A 2 10.37 8.99 0.79
C SER A 2 9.36 8.29 1.68
N MET A 3 8.30 8.99 2.05
CA MET A 3 7.17 8.43 2.81
C MET A 3 6.00 8.18 1.88
N ARG A 4 5.37 7.04 2.04
CA ARG A 4 4.22 6.62 1.23
C ARG A 4 3.15 6.01 2.10
N THR A 5 1.93 5.99 1.58
CA THR A 5 0.92 5.06 2.06
C THR A 5 0.80 3.94 1.05
N MET A 6 0.42 2.78 1.52
CA MET A 6 0.18 1.62 0.67
C MET A 6 -1.13 0.99 1.08
N ILE A 7 -1.81 0.39 0.13
CA ILE A 7 -3.09 -0.27 0.39
C ILE A 7 -3.00 -1.73 -0.04
N ASP A 8 -3.52 -2.61 0.80
CA ASP A 8 -3.64 -4.02 0.46
C ASP A 8 -4.62 -4.17 -0.70
N VAL A 9 -4.30 -5.00 -1.68
CA VAL A 9 -5.17 -5.19 -2.84
C VAL A 9 -6.56 -5.68 -2.46
N ARG A 10 -6.68 -6.43 -1.37
CA ARG A 10 -7.98 -6.90 -0.87
C ARG A 10 -8.82 -5.73 -0.37
N ASP A 11 -8.20 -4.76 0.30
CA ASP A 11 -8.86 -3.52 0.71
C ASP A 11 -9.25 -2.67 -0.49
N ALA A 12 -8.39 -2.61 -1.52
CA ALA A 12 -8.66 -1.88 -2.74
C ALA A 12 -9.87 -2.45 -3.48
N MET A 13 -9.96 -3.78 -3.55
CA MET A 13 -11.10 -4.44 -4.20
C MET A 13 -12.40 -4.18 -3.44
N GLU A 14 -12.37 -4.26 -2.12
CA GLU A 14 -13.51 -3.96 -1.28
C GLU A 14 -13.96 -2.51 -1.47
N SER A 15 -13.02 -1.57 -1.58
CA SER A 15 -13.33 -0.17 -1.80
C SER A 15 -14.05 0.05 -3.13
N MET A 16 -13.63 -0.64 -4.18
CA MET A 16 -14.28 -0.56 -5.49
C MET A 16 -15.70 -1.09 -5.45
N TRP A 17 -15.92 -2.19 -4.73
CA TRP A 17 -17.25 -2.75 -4.54
C TRP A 17 -18.16 -1.77 -3.80
N GLN A 18 -17.66 -1.16 -2.72
CA GLN A 18 -18.39 -0.14 -1.97
C GLN A 18 -18.72 1.08 -2.83
N ALA A 19 -17.78 1.49 -3.67
CA ALA A 19 -18.00 2.62 -4.58
C ALA A 19 -19.15 2.32 -5.55
N ALA A 20 -19.20 1.11 -6.08
CA ALA A 20 -20.28 0.72 -6.99
C ALA A 20 -21.65 0.70 -6.32
N GLU A 21 -21.70 0.38 -5.03
CA GLU A 21 -22.97 0.27 -4.30
C GLU A 21 -23.48 1.61 -3.73
N VAL A 22 -22.57 2.49 -3.29
CA VAL A 22 -22.93 3.62 -2.42
C VAL A 22 -22.60 4.98 -3.02
N CYS A 23 -21.53 5.09 -3.80
CA CYS A 23 -21.06 6.37 -4.30
C CYS A 23 -21.98 6.99 -5.37
N GLU A 24 -22.00 8.31 -5.41
CA GLU A 24 -22.80 9.04 -6.39
C GLU A 24 -22.19 8.98 -7.79
N ILE A 25 -23.03 8.89 -8.79
CA ILE A 25 -22.62 8.87 -10.20
C ILE A 25 -21.96 10.19 -10.57
N GLY A 26 -20.81 10.10 -11.24
CA GLY A 26 -20.10 11.28 -11.73
C GLY A 26 -19.19 11.96 -10.72
N GLU A 27 -19.15 11.48 -9.47
CA GLU A 27 -18.25 12.03 -8.45
C GLU A 27 -16.88 11.35 -8.47
N VAL A 28 -15.87 12.07 -8.01
CA VAL A 28 -14.50 11.58 -7.95
C VAL A 28 -14.12 11.35 -6.49
N TYR A 29 -13.51 10.21 -6.21
CA TYR A 29 -13.07 9.83 -4.87
C TYR A 29 -11.63 9.36 -4.89
N ASN A 30 -10.87 9.75 -3.86
CA ASN A 30 -9.53 9.21 -3.66
C ASN A 30 -9.60 8.00 -2.74
N ILE A 31 -8.92 6.94 -3.10
CA ILE A 31 -8.83 5.71 -2.31
C ILE A 31 -7.37 5.40 -2.08
N GLY A 32 -7.02 5.06 -0.86
CA GLY A 32 -5.65 4.72 -0.52
C GLY A 32 -5.53 4.30 0.93
N GLY A 33 -4.29 4.05 1.35
CA GLY A 33 -4.00 3.71 2.73
C GLY A 33 -3.95 4.94 3.62
N LYS A 34 -4.07 4.74 4.92
CA LYS A 34 -3.99 5.82 5.91
C LYS A 34 -2.65 5.87 6.62
N ASP A 35 -2.04 4.71 6.85
CA ASP A 35 -0.79 4.61 7.58
C ASP A 35 0.39 4.90 6.68
N LYS A 36 1.34 5.66 7.21
CA LYS A 36 2.56 6.05 6.50
C LYS A 36 3.67 5.06 6.76
N ILE A 37 4.49 4.81 5.75
CA ILE A 37 5.72 4.06 5.91
C ILE A 37 6.76 4.60 4.94
N SER A 38 8.01 4.64 5.37
CA SER A 38 9.11 4.96 4.46
C SER A 38 9.37 3.78 3.52
N VAL A 39 9.95 4.06 2.36
CA VAL A 39 10.32 3.00 1.42
C VAL A 39 11.30 2.03 2.08
N GLY A 40 12.28 2.57 2.85
CA GLY A 40 13.19 1.73 3.62
C GLY A 40 12.51 0.89 4.67
N GLY A 41 11.51 1.45 5.36
CA GLY A 41 10.71 0.70 6.34
C GLY A 41 9.95 -0.44 5.70
N PHE A 42 9.39 -0.22 4.52
CA PHE A 42 8.69 -1.27 3.78
C PHE A 42 9.66 -2.39 3.36
N LEU A 43 10.87 -2.01 2.92
CA LEU A 43 11.90 -2.99 2.57
C LEU A 43 12.27 -3.85 3.78
N GLU A 44 12.35 -3.26 4.97
CA GLU A 44 12.64 -4.01 6.19
C GLU A 44 11.54 -5.02 6.51
N LEU A 45 10.27 -4.68 6.27
CA LEU A 45 9.18 -5.64 6.44
C LEU A 45 9.32 -6.83 5.49
N LEU A 46 9.71 -6.58 4.24
CA LEU A 46 9.96 -7.65 3.27
C LEU A 46 11.13 -8.53 3.70
N LYS A 47 12.20 -7.94 4.21
CA LYS A 47 13.37 -8.68 4.70
C LYS A 47 13.01 -9.56 5.89
N ASN A 48 12.16 -9.07 6.80
CA ASN A 48 11.74 -9.82 7.98
C ASN A 48 10.89 -11.05 7.62
N GLU A 49 10.15 -10.98 6.52
CA GLU A 49 9.36 -12.11 6.03
C GLU A 49 10.17 -13.10 5.19
N ALA A 50 11.36 -12.70 4.73
CA ALA A 50 12.19 -13.55 3.88
C ALA A 50 12.79 -14.72 4.67
N SER A 51 12.91 -15.87 4.02
CA SER A 51 13.50 -17.07 4.60
C SER A 51 15.03 -17.11 4.46
N CYS A 52 15.63 -16.11 3.82
CA CYS A 52 17.07 -16.00 3.64
C CYS A 52 17.49 -14.54 3.74
N PRO A 53 18.80 -14.27 4.01
CA PRO A 53 19.30 -12.90 4.04
C PRO A 53 19.15 -12.23 2.67
N ILE A 54 18.68 -10.99 2.68
CA ILE A 54 18.53 -10.20 1.46
C ILE A 54 19.30 -8.90 1.64
N PRO A 55 20.56 -8.84 1.15
CA PRO A 55 21.30 -7.57 1.22
C PRO A 55 20.72 -6.56 0.23
N SER A 56 20.78 -5.30 0.60
CA SER A 56 20.29 -4.23 -0.26
C SER A 56 21.26 -3.05 -0.18
N ARG A 57 21.29 -2.26 -1.25
CA ARG A 57 22.07 -1.03 -1.29
C ARG A 57 21.36 0.00 -2.14
N GLU A 58 21.65 1.26 -1.86
CA GLU A 58 21.13 2.37 -2.65
C GLU A 58 21.98 2.49 -3.94
N ASP A 59 21.27 2.55 -5.07
CA ASP A 59 21.94 2.76 -6.37
C ASP A 59 21.77 4.23 -6.76
N PRO A 60 22.87 5.02 -6.79
CA PRO A 60 22.78 6.43 -7.12
C PRO A 60 22.17 6.71 -8.51
N ALA A 61 22.30 5.77 -9.44
CA ALA A 61 21.74 5.92 -10.78
C ALA A 61 20.21 5.88 -10.79
N LEU A 62 19.58 5.34 -9.75
CA LEU A 62 18.13 5.24 -9.64
C LEU A 62 17.51 6.39 -8.83
N ILE A 63 18.32 7.24 -8.24
CA ILE A 63 17.83 8.40 -7.48
C ILE A 63 17.36 9.47 -8.46
N ARG A 64 16.11 9.87 -8.33
CA ARG A 64 15.52 10.90 -9.18
C ARG A 64 15.65 12.27 -8.52
N PRO A 65 16.07 13.32 -9.27
CA PRO A 65 16.20 14.66 -8.70
C PRO A 65 14.89 15.26 -8.18
N ALA A 66 13.76 14.85 -8.74
CA ALA A 66 12.45 15.39 -8.38
C ALA A 66 11.50 14.32 -7.85
N ASP A 67 12.00 13.47 -6.97
CA ASP A 67 11.16 12.43 -6.37
C ASP A 67 10.23 13.02 -5.32
N VAL A 68 9.03 12.45 -5.21
CA VAL A 68 8.06 12.85 -4.20
C VAL A 68 8.50 12.28 -2.86
N THR A 69 8.76 13.16 -1.88
CA THR A 69 9.23 12.75 -0.55
C THR A 69 8.09 12.42 0.40
N LEU A 70 6.89 12.94 0.14
CA LEU A 70 5.71 12.67 0.95
C LEU A 70 4.50 12.55 0.04
N GLN A 71 3.83 11.42 0.09
CA GLN A 71 2.64 11.18 -0.72
C GLN A 71 1.60 10.44 0.12
N ILE A 72 0.62 11.20 0.60
CA ILE A 72 -0.45 10.67 1.44
C ILE A 72 -1.78 11.15 0.85
N PRO A 73 -2.61 10.26 0.31
CA PRO A 73 -3.90 10.66 -0.24
C PRO A 73 -4.87 11.06 0.87
N ASP A 74 -5.73 12.01 0.57
CA ASP A 74 -6.84 12.34 1.45
C ASP A 74 -8.07 11.52 1.03
N ILE A 75 -8.43 10.54 1.84
CA ILE A 75 -9.54 9.63 1.56
C ILE A 75 -10.81 9.99 2.34
N THR A 76 -10.84 11.16 2.96
CA THR A 76 -11.94 11.57 3.84
C THR A 76 -13.30 11.53 3.14
N LYS A 77 -13.37 12.02 1.90
CA LYS A 77 -14.61 12.04 1.13
C LYS A 77 -15.17 10.62 0.96
N PHE A 78 -14.31 9.69 0.59
CA PHE A 78 -14.71 8.30 0.38
C PHE A 78 -15.14 7.63 1.69
N GLU A 79 -14.37 7.84 2.77
CA GLU A 79 -14.70 7.29 4.08
C GLU A 79 -16.05 7.78 4.57
N LYS A 80 -16.34 9.06 4.42
CA LYS A 80 -17.62 9.64 4.87
C LYS A 80 -18.80 9.12 4.05
N THR A 81 -18.60 8.91 2.75
CA THR A 81 -19.66 8.45 1.86
C THR A 81 -19.96 6.96 2.07
N THR A 82 -18.95 6.13 2.27
CA THR A 82 -19.10 4.67 2.29
C THR A 82 -18.93 4.03 3.66
N GLY A 83 -18.23 4.70 4.58
CA GLY A 83 -17.81 4.09 5.84
C GLY A 83 -16.67 3.10 5.69
N TRP A 84 -16.10 2.97 4.50
CA TRP A 84 -15.00 2.03 4.25
C TRP A 84 -13.71 2.50 4.92
N LYS A 85 -12.95 1.54 5.44
CA LYS A 85 -11.61 1.76 5.98
C LYS A 85 -10.72 0.59 5.62
N PRO A 86 -9.41 0.83 5.40
CA PRO A 86 -8.46 -0.28 5.21
C PRO A 86 -8.46 -1.18 6.44
N LYS A 87 -8.46 -2.49 6.23
CA LYS A 87 -8.49 -3.48 7.30
C LYS A 87 -7.13 -4.12 7.56
N TYR A 88 -6.26 -4.14 6.58
CA TYR A 88 -5.00 -4.88 6.66
C TYR A 88 -3.84 -3.97 6.99
N SER A 89 -3.00 -4.40 7.94
CA SER A 89 -1.77 -3.71 8.27
C SER A 89 -0.69 -3.97 7.20
N PHE A 90 0.39 -3.21 7.26
CA PHE A 90 1.54 -3.45 6.38
C PHE A 90 2.10 -4.85 6.59
N GLU A 91 2.22 -5.30 7.83
CA GLU A 91 2.74 -6.62 8.16
C GLU A 91 1.85 -7.73 7.59
N GLU A 92 0.55 -7.60 7.74
CA GLU A 92 -0.42 -8.54 7.17
C GLU A 92 -0.34 -8.59 5.65
N SER A 93 -0.21 -7.43 5.01
CA SER A 93 -0.13 -7.33 3.55
C SER A 93 1.16 -7.95 3.02
N VAL A 94 2.28 -7.68 3.67
CA VAL A 94 3.58 -8.26 3.28
C VAL A 94 3.56 -9.77 3.46
N HIS A 95 3.05 -10.24 4.59
CA HIS A 95 2.94 -11.68 4.85
C HIS A 95 2.10 -12.38 3.78
N TYR A 96 0.94 -11.81 3.46
CA TYR A 96 0.06 -12.35 2.43
C TYR A 96 0.74 -12.41 1.06
N LEU A 97 1.42 -11.33 0.68
CA LEU A 97 2.14 -11.25 -0.59
C LEU A 97 3.24 -12.30 -0.67
N MET A 98 4.03 -12.43 0.38
CA MET A 98 5.13 -13.40 0.42
C MET A 98 4.62 -14.84 0.33
N GLU A 99 3.55 -15.15 1.04
CA GLU A 99 2.94 -16.49 0.97
C GLU A 99 2.38 -16.78 -0.41
N HIS A 100 1.75 -15.81 -1.04
CA HIS A 100 1.22 -15.96 -2.38
C HIS A 100 2.34 -16.26 -3.39
N VAL A 101 3.43 -15.50 -3.34
CA VAL A 101 4.56 -15.71 -4.23
C VAL A 101 5.24 -17.05 -3.99
N ARG A 102 5.40 -17.45 -2.72
CA ARG A 102 5.97 -18.76 -2.38
C ARG A 102 5.14 -19.90 -2.98
N ASN A 103 3.83 -19.78 -2.92
CA ASN A 103 2.93 -20.81 -3.45
C ASN A 103 3.00 -20.93 -4.97
N LEU A 104 3.37 -19.86 -5.67
CA LEU A 104 3.52 -19.88 -7.13
C LEU A 104 4.75 -20.68 -7.58
N PHE A 105 5.75 -20.83 -6.71
CA PHE A 105 7.02 -21.46 -7.05
C PHE A 105 7.28 -22.80 -6.32
N HIS A 106 6.24 -23.36 -5.76
CA HIS A 106 6.33 -24.66 -5.07
C HIS A 106 5.52 -25.75 -5.79
#